data_88b8d9ea24353527910523a3a33b4d29
#
_entry.id   88b8d9ea24353527910523a3a33b4d29
#
_cell.length_a   1.000
_cell.length_b   1.000
_cell.length_c   1.000
_cell.angle_alpha   90.00
_cell.angle_beta   90.00
_cell.angle_gamma   90.00
#
_symmetry.space_group_name_H-M   'P 1'
#
loop_
_entity.id
_entity.type
_entity.pdbx_description
1 polymer ?
#
loop_
_entity_poly.entity_id
_entity_poly.type
_entity_poly.pdbx_seq_one_letter_code
_entity_poly.pdbx_strand_id
1 'polypeptide(L)'
;MKLTTRVKGYIDAAKLTYFPLLASLSLTSENSLRVTLSRLVAAGEIYGPVKGVYVSKNADMLWVACQLYPGYISLSTAFYLHHLIEEFPFTVFIASDVRKSVQMGNLEFVYFKARNYAGVGKGEYPIASIEKALSDSLMHLPLTSFPMLAKVLFYAHIDSAKLIRLCDAGGSALFQRLGYLLSLLPKLDKEKSKLLSFCRGKVKTTAYLSGRSTGTYIPEWKVIDNVGKKVIMSWWLQ
;
A
#
# COMPACT_ATOMS: atom_id res chain seq x y z
N MET A 1 3.55 -30.11 -30.35
CA MET A 1 2.95 -29.02 -29.56
C MET A 1 3.58 -27.70 -30.03
N LYS A 2 2.80 -26.66 -30.29
CA LYS A 2 3.29 -25.35 -30.77
C LYS A 2 4.19 -24.70 -29.72
N LEU A 3 5.21 -23.93 -30.17
CA LEU A 3 6.15 -23.22 -29.28
C LEU A 3 5.42 -22.29 -28.29
N THR A 4 4.44 -21.52 -28.79
CA THR A 4 3.59 -20.63 -27.95
C THR A 4 2.93 -21.36 -26.81
N THR A 5 2.35 -22.55 -27.07
CA THR A 5 1.69 -23.38 -26.04
C THR A 5 2.70 -23.88 -24.99
N ARG A 6 3.90 -24.26 -25.41
CA ARG A 6 4.97 -24.69 -24.49
C ARG A 6 5.43 -23.56 -23.61
N VAL A 7 5.77 -22.40 -24.19
CA VAL A 7 6.24 -21.22 -23.45
C VAL A 7 5.17 -20.74 -22.47
N LYS A 8 3.90 -20.64 -22.92
CA LYS A 8 2.79 -20.26 -22.05
C LYS A 8 2.60 -21.26 -20.90
N GLY A 9 2.67 -22.56 -21.16
CA GLY A 9 2.57 -23.59 -20.10
C GLY A 9 3.62 -23.45 -19.01
N TYR A 10 4.86 -23.10 -19.35
CA TYR A 10 5.91 -22.82 -18.35
C TYR A 10 5.59 -21.57 -17.54
N ILE A 11 5.10 -20.50 -18.18
CA ILE A 11 4.73 -19.25 -17.47
C ILE A 11 3.55 -19.54 -16.53
N ASP A 12 2.54 -20.28 -16.97
CA ASP A 12 1.37 -20.62 -16.19
C ASP A 12 1.74 -21.48 -14.95
N ALA A 13 2.68 -22.42 -15.12
CA ALA A 13 3.19 -23.23 -14.01
C ALA A 13 4.03 -22.42 -13.00
N ALA A 14 4.86 -21.51 -13.48
CA ALA A 14 5.74 -20.68 -12.65
C ALA A 14 5.01 -19.49 -12.02
N LYS A 15 3.81 -19.12 -12.54
CA LYS A 15 3.03 -17.90 -12.21
C LYS A 15 3.74 -16.60 -12.56
N LEU A 16 5.01 -16.45 -12.22
CA LEU A 16 5.90 -15.33 -12.56
C LEU A 16 7.28 -15.90 -12.97
N THR A 17 7.86 -15.38 -14.04
CA THR A 17 9.16 -15.82 -14.53
C THR A 17 9.93 -14.69 -15.22
N TYR A 18 11.23 -14.92 -15.41
CA TYR A 18 12.15 -13.96 -16.00
C TYR A 18 12.69 -14.49 -17.35
N PHE A 19 12.96 -13.58 -18.29
CA PHE A 19 13.50 -13.95 -19.59
C PHE A 19 14.73 -14.89 -19.52
N PRO A 20 15.74 -14.65 -18.69
CA PRO A 20 16.90 -15.55 -18.61
C PRO A 20 16.53 -16.98 -18.22
N LEU A 21 15.56 -17.15 -17.32
CA LEU A 21 15.08 -18.46 -16.89
C LEU A 21 14.35 -19.19 -18.05
N LEU A 22 13.52 -18.47 -18.79
CA LEU A 22 12.87 -19.05 -19.98
C LEU A 22 13.88 -19.41 -21.08
N ALA A 23 14.92 -18.59 -21.26
CA ALA A 23 15.99 -18.85 -22.24
C ALA A 23 16.81 -20.09 -21.88
N SER A 24 17.09 -20.31 -20.58
CA SER A 24 17.82 -21.50 -20.11
C SER A 24 17.11 -22.83 -20.38
N LEU A 25 15.80 -22.80 -20.60
CA LEU A 25 15.03 -23.99 -21.00
C LEU A 25 15.34 -24.48 -22.43
N SER A 26 16.09 -23.71 -23.21
CA SER A 26 16.54 -24.04 -24.58
C SER A 26 15.41 -24.53 -25.50
N LEU A 27 14.21 -24.00 -25.34
CA LEU A 27 13.02 -24.38 -26.12
C LEU A 27 13.14 -23.95 -27.59
N THR A 28 13.87 -22.85 -27.83
CA THR A 28 14.14 -22.25 -29.15
C THR A 28 15.30 -21.24 -29.01
N SER A 29 15.70 -20.61 -30.13
CA SER A 29 16.66 -19.49 -30.07
C SER A 29 16.08 -18.31 -29.28
N GLU A 30 16.95 -17.52 -28.64
CA GLU A 30 16.52 -16.35 -27.85
C GLU A 30 15.66 -15.36 -28.67
N ASN A 31 16.02 -15.13 -29.94
CA ASN A 31 15.26 -14.24 -30.82
C ASN A 31 13.84 -14.76 -31.08
N SER A 32 13.69 -16.05 -31.35
CA SER A 32 12.37 -16.68 -31.51
C SER A 32 11.56 -16.67 -30.21
N LEU A 33 12.23 -16.84 -29.07
CA LEU A 33 11.60 -16.73 -27.75
C LEU A 33 11.09 -15.32 -27.50
N ARG A 34 11.89 -14.27 -27.77
CA ARG A 34 11.48 -12.85 -27.64
C ARG A 34 10.26 -12.53 -28.48
N VAL A 35 10.24 -12.96 -29.74
CA VAL A 35 9.10 -12.78 -30.65
C VAL A 35 7.86 -13.51 -30.13
N THR A 36 8.02 -14.74 -29.63
CA THR A 36 6.90 -15.52 -29.07
C THR A 36 6.32 -14.84 -27.82
N LEU A 37 7.15 -14.39 -26.91
CA LEU A 37 6.74 -13.69 -25.69
C LEU A 37 6.03 -12.37 -26.02
N SER A 38 6.57 -11.57 -26.96
CA SER A 38 5.94 -10.34 -27.42
C SER A 38 4.54 -10.60 -27.99
N ARG A 39 4.38 -11.66 -28.80
CA ARG A 39 3.06 -12.06 -29.34
C ARG A 39 2.08 -12.47 -28.24
N LEU A 40 2.52 -13.26 -27.25
CA LEU A 40 1.69 -13.67 -26.14
C LEU A 40 1.22 -12.48 -25.29
N VAL A 41 2.11 -11.49 -25.07
CA VAL A 41 1.74 -10.25 -24.35
C VAL A 41 0.76 -9.43 -25.19
N ALA A 42 1.03 -9.24 -26.49
CA ALA A 42 0.15 -8.47 -27.39
C ALA A 42 -1.24 -9.12 -27.55
N ALA A 43 -1.30 -10.46 -27.58
CA ALA A 43 -2.55 -11.22 -27.59
C ALA A 43 -3.27 -11.22 -26.21
N GLY A 44 -2.67 -10.63 -25.19
CA GLY A 44 -3.21 -10.62 -23.84
C GLY A 44 -3.28 -12.00 -23.16
N GLU A 45 -2.48 -12.98 -23.60
CA GLU A 45 -2.45 -14.33 -23.02
C GLU A 45 -1.57 -14.41 -21.77
N ILE A 46 -0.62 -13.50 -21.61
CA ILE A 46 0.22 -13.30 -20.44
C ILE A 46 0.38 -11.80 -20.17
N TYR A 47 0.88 -11.43 -18.98
CA TYR A 47 1.30 -10.07 -18.70
C TYR A 47 2.82 -9.91 -18.86
N GLY A 48 3.25 -8.72 -19.30
CA GLY A 48 4.64 -8.29 -19.31
C GLY A 48 4.79 -6.98 -18.57
N PRO A 49 4.68 -6.97 -17.21
CA PRO A 49 4.57 -5.74 -16.42
C PRO A 49 5.83 -4.87 -16.48
N VAL A 50 6.98 -5.48 -16.60
CA VAL A 50 8.26 -4.81 -16.79
C VAL A 50 9.13 -5.60 -17.76
N LYS A 51 10.14 -4.94 -18.35
CA LYS A 51 11.02 -5.57 -19.34
C LYS A 51 11.68 -6.85 -18.79
N GLY A 52 11.47 -7.96 -19.50
CA GLY A 52 12.05 -9.25 -19.18
C GLY A 52 11.34 -10.04 -18.08
N VAL A 53 10.19 -9.57 -17.60
CA VAL A 53 9.33 -10.27 -16.63
C VAL A 53 8.01 -10.64 -17.28
N TYR A 54 7.58 -11.88 -17.08
CA TYR A 54 6.37 -12.44 -17.65
C TYR A 54 5.53 -13.10 -16.57
N VAL A 55 4.23 -12.84 -16.57
CA VAL A 55 3.31 -13.26 -15.53
C VAL A 55 2.11 -13.95 -16.15
N SER A 56 1.71 -15.09 -15.58
CA SER A 56 0.50 -15.80 -15.96
C SER A 56 -0.75 -14.97 -15.70
N LYS A 57 -1.76 -15.09 -16.55
CA LYS A 57 -3.09 -14.51 -16.34
C LYS A 57 -3.79 -15.12 -15.10
N ASN A 58 -3.41 -16.33 -14.72
CA ASN A 58 -3.99 -17.07 -13.60
C ASN A 58 -3.22 -16.84 -12.28
N ALA A 59 -2.18 -15.98 -12.28
CA ALA A 59 -1.44 -15.68 -11.07
C ALA A 59 -2.25 -14.76 -10.14
N ASP A 60 -2.13 -14.97 -8.84
CA ASP A 60 -2.63 -14.02 -7.84
C ASP A 60 -1.88 -12.69 -7.95
N MET A 61 -2.62 -11.60 -8.19
CA MET A 61 -2.03 -10.30 -8.45
C MET A 61 -1.36 -9.68 -7.22
N LEU A 62 -1.85 -9.97 -6.02
CA LEU A 62 -1.26 -9.47 -4.78
C LEU A 62 0.06 -10.20 -4.49
N TRP A 63 0.10 -11.50 -4.76
CA TRP A 63 1.33 -12.27 -4.70
C TRP A 63 2.34 -11.75 -5.72
N VAL A 64 1.94 -11.56 -6.98
CA VAL A 64 2.81 -11.00 -8.04
C VAL A 64 3.37 -9.64 -7.63
N ALA A 65 2.53 -8.77 -7.08
CA ALA A 65 2.97 -7.45 -6.62
C ALA A 65 4.10 -7.55 -5.59
N CYS A 66 4.02 -8.49 -4.64
CA CYS A 66 5.05 -8.70 -3.64
C CYS A 66 6.32 -9.40 -4.18
N GLN A 67 6.20 -10.17 -5.27
CA GLN A 67 7.34 -10.86 -5.90
C GLN A 67 8.08 -9.98 -6.91
N LEU A 68 7.37 -9.08 -7.60
CA LEU A 68 7.96 -8.23 -8.63
C LEU A 68 9.03 -7.29 -8.06
N TYR A 69 8.74 -6.67 -6.94
CA TYR A 69 9.69 -5.94 -6.09
C TYR A 69 9.41 -6.32 -4.63
N PRO A 70 10.31 -7.06 -3.97
CA PRO A 70 10.07 -7.58 -2.62
C PRO A 70 9.60 -6.50 -1.65
N GLY A 71 8.52 -6.80 -0.95
CA GLY A 71 7.87 -5.84 -0.06
C GLY A 71 6.65 -6.43 0.63
N TYR A 72 5.82 -5.58 1.21
CA TYR A 72 4.58 -5.97 1.87
C TYR A 72 3.42 -5.05 1.45
N ILE A 73 2.23 -5.58 1.43
CA ILE A 73 1.00 -4.85 1.14
C ILE A 73 0.67 -3.92 2.32
N SER A 74 0.36 -2.65 2.01
CA SER A 74 0.07 -1.63 3.02
C SER A 74 -1.01 -0.64 2.55
N LEU A 75 -1.20 0.45 3.30
CA LEU A 75 -2.16 1.53 3.05
C LEU A 75 -3.58 0.98 2.81
N SER A 76 -4.31 1.55 1.82
CA SER A 76 -5.69 1.15 1.51
C SER A 76 -5.83 -0.32 1.15
N THR A 77 -4.86 -0.92 0.48
CA THR A 77 -4.90 -2.34 0.13
C THR A 77 -4.88 -3.22 1.37
N ALA A 78 -4.05 -2.88 2.38
CA ALA A 78 -4.06 -3.59 3.65
C ALA A 78 -5.38 -3.40 4.41
N PHE A 79 -5.96 -2.19 4.39
CA PHE A 79 -7.25 -1.93 5.03
C PHE A 79 -8.38 -2.74 4.38
N TYR A 80 -8.37 -2.88 3.05
CA TYR A 80 -9.31 -3.77 2.35
C TYR A 80 -9.14 -5.23 2.81
N LEU A 81 -7.92 -5.74 2.85
CA LEU A 81 -7.63 -7.12 3.26
C LEU A 81 -7.95 -7.39 4.74
N HIS A 82 -7.97 -6.35 5.57
CA HIS A 82 -8.45 -6.40 6.95
C HIS A 82 -9.96 -6.12 7.09
N HIS A 83 -10.72 -6.04 5.99
CA HIS A 83 -12.17 -5.78 5.95
C HIS A 83 -12.60 -4.46 6.61
N LEU A 84 -11.73 -3.44 6.59
CA LEU A 84 -12.02 -2.11 7.14
C LEU A 84 -12.57 -1.14 6.09
N ILE A 85 -12.45 -1.47 4.81
CA ILE A 85 -13.05 -0.79 3.67
C ILE A 85 -13.67 -1.83 2.73
N GLU A 86 -14.74 -1.46 2.04
CA GLU A 86 -15.54 -2.39 1.24
C GLU A 86 -15.03 -2.51 -0.20
N GLU A 87 -14.52 -1.42 -0.77
CA GLU A 87 -14.07 -1.39 -2.15
C GLU A 87 -12.63 -1.86 -2.29
N PHE A 88 -12.40 -2.84 -3.19
CA PHE A 88 -11.05 -3.20 -3.58
C PHE A 88 -10.41 -2.03 -4.34
N PRO A 89 -9.28 -1.49 -3.88
CA PRO A 89 -8.64 -0.38 -4.57
C PRO A 89 -8.04 -0.85 -5.90
N PHE A 90 -8.32 -0.14 -7.01
CA PHE A 90 -7.65 -0.37 -8.30
C PHE A 90 -6.14 -0.14 -8.24
N THR A 91 -5.68 0.59 -7.23
CA THR A 91 -4.27 0.79 -6.92
C THR A 91 -3.87 -0.10 -5.75
N VAL A 92 -2.94 -1.02 -6.00
CA VAL A 92 -2.35 -1.90 -4.98
C VAL A 92 -1.08 -1.24 -4.44
N PHE A 93 -1.06 -0.94 -3.14
CA PHE A 93 0.07 -0.28 -2.49
C PHE A 93 1.01 -1.30 -1.84
N ILE A 94 2.27 -1.24 -2.23
CA ILE A 94 3.34 -2.12 -1.73
C ILE A 94 4.47 -1.27 -1.14
N ALA A 95 4.73 -1.47 0.15
CA ALA A 95 5.91 -0.91 0.80
C ALA A 95 7.12 -1.78 0.45
N SER A 96 8.13 -1.18 -0.18
CA SER A 96 9.31 -1.88 -0.73
C SER A 96 10.53 -0.96 -0.64
N ASP A 97 11.69 -1.44 -1.09
CA ASP A 97 12.91 -0.62 -1.17
C ASP A 97 12.94 0.30 -2.40
N VAL A 98 11.98 0.15 -3.32
CA VAL A 98 11.90 0.96 -4.54
C VAL A 98 10.71 1.92 -4.52
N ARG A 99 10.76 2.94 -5.40
CA ARG A 99 9.62 3.78 -5.76
C ARG A 99 9.35 3.60 -7.23
N LYS A 100 8.24 2.96 -7.55
CA LYS A 100 7.80 2.70 -8.94
C LYS A 100 6.28 2.59 -9.01
N SER A 101 5.74 2.82 -10.19
CA SER A 101 4.39 2.41 -10.55
C SER A 101 4.46 1.43 -11.72
N VAL A 102 3.67 0.38 -11.65
CA VAL A 102 3.62 -0.68 -12.66
C VAL A 102 2.18 -1.02 -12.96
N GLN A 103 1.78 -0.85 -14.22
CA GLN A 103 0.45 -1.24 -14.68
C GLN A 103 0.43 -2.73 -15.05
N MET A 104 -0.56 -3.47 -14.55
CA MET A 104 -0.80 -4.86 -14.94
C MET A 104 -2.30 -5.17 -15.01
N GLY A 105 -2.80 -5.30 -16.23
CA GLY A 105 -4.24 -5.38 -16.46
C GLY A 105 -4.94 -4.10 -16.00
N ASN A 106 -5.98 -4.25 -15.20
CA ASN A 106 -6.75 -3.12 -14.65
C ASN A 106 -6.19 -2.60 -13.30
N LEU A 107 -5.10 -3.19 -12.80
CA LEU A 107 -4.50 -2.82 -11.52
C LEU A 107 -3.23 -2.01 -11.75
N GLU A 108 -3.07 -0.98 -10.95
CA GLU A 108 -1.83 -0.24 -10.80
C GLU A 108 -1.13 -0.67 -9.51
N PHE A 109 0.12 -1.15 -9.60
CA PHE A 109 0.96 -1.44 -8.45
C PHE A 109 1.81 -0.21 -8.14
N VAL A 110 1.60 0.40 -6.98
CA VAL A 110 2.37 1.57 -6.52
C VAL A 110 3.30 1.14 -5.39
N TYR A 111 4.58 1.11 -5.71
CA TYR A 111 5.66 0.81 -4.76
C TYR A 111 6.15 2.09 -4.11
N PHE A 112 6.12 2.12 -2.78
CA PHE A 112 6.64 3.23 -1.99
C PHE A 112 7.68 2.75 -1.00
N LYS A 113 8.57 3.64 -0.57
CA LYS A 113 9.72 3.26 0.25
C LYS A 113 9.30 2.88 1.67
N ALA A 114 9.50 1.62 2.04
CA ALA A 114 9.34 1.14 3.40
C ALA A 114 10.40 1.75 4.33
N ARG A 115 10.02 2.07 5.58
CA ARG A 115 10.98 2.47 6.61
C ARG A 115 11.47 1.29 7.45
N ASN A 116 10.59 0.34 7.73
CA ASN A 116 10.89 -0.88 8.45
C ASN A 116 9.79 -1.93 8.16
N TYR A 117 10.05 -3.16 8.52
CA TYR A 117 9.15 -4.30 8.34
C TYR A 117 8.46 -4.75 9.64
N ALA A 118 8.60 -3.99 10.74
CA ALA A 118 7.91 -4.29 11.99
C ALA A 118 6.39 -4.19 11.81
N GLY A 119 5.65 -5.16 12.36
CA GLY A 119 4.19 -5.21 12.24
C GLY A 119 3.66 -5.79 10.92
N VAL A 120 4.52 -6.45 10.13
CA VAL A 120 4.13 -7.16 8.91
C VAL A 120 3.83 -8.62 9.26
N GLY A 121 2.66 -9.11 8.84
CA GLY A 121 2.26 -10.50 9.00
C GLY A 121 2.97 -11.41 8.01
N LYS A 122 3.03 -12.71 8.37
CA LYS A 122 3.52 -13.79 7.49
C LYS A 122 2.30 -14.48 6.85
N GLY A 123 2.40 -14.82 5.58
CA GLY A 123 1.32 -15.48 4.84
C GLY A 123 1.75 -15.80 3.42
N GLU A 124 0.82 -16.07 2.53
CA GLU A 124 1.07 -16.28 1.09
C GLU A 124 1.80 -15.07 0.49
N TYR A 125 1.43 -13.87 0.97
CA TYR A 125 2.17 -12.63 0.75
C TYR A 125 2.17 -11.79 2.05
N PRO A 126 3.22 -10.98 2.30
CA PRO A 126 3.31 -10.17 3.52
C PRO A 126 2.28 -9.03 3.51
N ILE A 127 1.52 -8.88 4.61
CA ILE A 127 0.53 -7.80 4.77
C ILE A 127 0.86 -7.01 6.05
N ALA A 128 0.81 -5.69 5.97
CA ALA A 128 0.89 -4.82 7.13
C ALA A 128 -0.28 -5.09 8.11
N SER A 129 0.00 -5.15 9.40
CA SER A 129 -1.09 -5.10 10.39
C SER A 129 -1.82 -3.77 10.31
N ILE A 130 -2.99 -3.67 10.92
CA ILE A 130 -3.79 -2.43 10.94
C ILE A 130 -2.96 -1.26 11.43
N GLU A 131 -2.23 -1.41 12.55
CA GLU A 131 -1.40 -0.36 13.12
C GLU A 131 -0.23 -0.01 12.21
N LYS A 132 0.36 -1.00 11.52
CA LYS A 132 1.43 -0.76 10.55
C LYS A 132 0.91 0.00 9.34
N ALA A 133 -0.22 -0.40 8.77
CA ALA A 133 -0.85 0.29 7.65
C ALA A 133 -1.28 1.73 8.02
N LEU A 134 -1.77 1.97 9.26
CA LEU A 134 -2.04 3.31 9.78
C LEU A 134 -0.77 4.15 9.89
N SER A 135 0.31 3.59 10.45
CA SER A 135 1.60 4.28 10.55
C SER A 135 2.15 4.63 9.17
N ASP A 136 2.11 3.71 8.21
CA ASP A 136 2.55 3.94 6.84
C ASP A 136 1.69 5.02 6.15
N SER A 137 0.36 5.00 6.35
CA SER A 137 -0.56 6.01 5.82
C SER A 137 -0.23 7.41 6.32
N LEU A 138 0.04 7.55 7.62
CA LEU A 138 0.42 8.83 8.22
C LEU A 138 1.80 9.34 7.78
N MET A 139 2.69 8.43 7.38
CA MET A 139 4.00 8.78 6.82
C MET A 139 3.95 9.11 5.31
N HIS A 140 3.01 8.52 4.59
CA HIS A 140 2.87 8.64 3.13
C HIS A 140 1.54 9.30 2.73
N LEU A 141 1.20 10.41 3.37
CA LEU A 141 -0.06 11.14 3.19
C LEU A 141 -0.47 11.42 1.74
N PRO A 142 0.44 11.73 0.79
CA PRO A 142 0.06 11.90 -0.61
C PRO A 142 -0.54 10.65 -1.27
N LEU A 143 -0.32 9.46 -0.68
CA LEU A 143 -0.87 8.18 -1.14
C LEU A 143 -2.14 7.77 -0.37
N THR A 144 -2.62 8.62 0.55
CA THR A 144 -3.67 8.23 1.50
C THR A 144 -4.89 9.14 1.36
N SER A 145 -6.08 8.55 1.28
CA SER A 145 -7.35 9.26 1.39
C SER A 145 -7.65 9.59 2.86
N PHE A 146 -7.82 10.86 3.19
CA PHE A 146 -8.14 11.28 4.56
C PHE A 146 -9.50 10.80 5.05
N PRO A 147 -10.58 10.82 4.25
CA PRO A 147 -11.85 10.22 4.64
C PRO A 147 -11.73 8.74 4.99
N MET A 148 -11.04 7.98 4.15
CA MET A 148 -10.78 6.56 4.40
C MET A 148 -9.95 6.35 5.68
N LEU A 149 -8.90 7.14 5.90
CA LEU A 149 -8.06 7.05 7.09
C LEU A 149 -8.86 7.34 8.36
N ALA A 150 -9.73 8.37 8.34
CA ALA A 150 -10.62 8.68 9.45
C ALA A 150 -11.66 7.57 9.69
N LYS A 151 -12.24 6.99 8.62
CA LYS A 151 -13.13 5.81 8.70
C LYS A 151 -12.43 4.63 9.37
N VAL A 152 -11.23 4.30 8.92
CA VAL A 152 -10.42 3.21 9.50
C VAL A 152 -10.09 3.48 10.97
N LEU A 153 -9.64 4.69 11.32
CA LEU A 153 -9.38 5.08 12.71
C LEU A 153 -10.62 4.95 13.60
N PHE A 154 -11.81 5.17 13.06
CA PHE A 154 -13.06 5.05 13.80
C PHE A 154 -13.44 3.58 14.05
N TYR A 155 -13.49 2.74 12.99
CA TYR A 155 -13.98 1.37 13.07
C TYR A 155 -12.96 0.35 13.55
N ALA A 156 -11.66 0.56 13.30
CA ALA A 156 -10.65 -0.42 13.64
C ALA A 156 -10.46 -0.60 15.15
N HIS A 157 -10.25 -1.85 15.56
CA HIS A 157 -9.68 -2.15 16.86
C HIS A 157 -8.16 -1.94 16.80
N ILE A 158 -7.66 -0.97 17.54
CA ILE A 158 -6.27 -0.52 17.49
C ILE A 158 -5.57 -0.87 18.80
N ASP A 159 -4.44 -1.58 18.72
CA ASP A 159 -3.49 -1.67 19.83
C ASP A 159 -2.69 -0.37 19.88
N SER A 160 -3.04 0.48 20.86
CA SER A 160 -2.42 1.80 21.05
C SER A 160 -0.92 1.71 21.30
N ALA A 161 -0.44 0.74 22.08
CA ALA A 161 0.98 0.58 22.38
C ALA A 161 1.77 0.16 21.13
N LYS A 162 1.21 -0.72 20.31
CA LYS A 162 1.80 -1.15 19.04
C LYS A 162 1.85 0.00 18.04
N LEU A 163 0.76 0.77 17.90
CA LEU A 163 0.72 1.92 16.98
C LEU A 163 1.73 2.98 17.40
N ILE A 164 1.84 3.30 18.71
CA ILE A 164 2.83 4.24 19.23
C ILE A 164 4.24 3.82 18.83
N ARG A 165 4.63 2.56 19.06
CA ARG A 165 5.96 2.05 18.67
C ARG A 165 6.23 2.19 17.19
N LEU A 166 5.25 1.89 16.34
CA LEU A 166 5.38 1.98 14.89
C LEU A 166 5.45 3.43 14.40
N CYS A 167 4.79 4.36 15.07
CA CYS A 167 4.79 5.78 14.74
C CYS A 167 6.02 6.53 15.24
N ASP A 168 6.78 5.99 16.20
CA ASP A 168 7.90 6.71 16.84
C ASP A 168 8.98 7.13 15.85
N ALA A 169 9.24 6.32 14.81
CA ALA A 169 10.15 6.65 13.72
C ALA A 169 9.72 7.87 12.89
N GLY A 170 8.44 8.28 12.93
CA GLY A 170 7.91 9.44 12.22
C GLY A 170 8.04 10.76 12.98
N GLY A 171 8.47 10.71 14.23
CA GLY A 171 8.66 11.88 15.08
C GLY A 171 7.36 12.59 15.50
N SER A 172 7.51 13.79 16.11
CA SER A 172 6.37 14.53 16.67
C SER A 172 5.28 14.87 15.65
N ALA A 173 5.64 15.20 14.40
CA ALA A 173 4.69 15.58 13.37
C ALA A 173 3.67 14.46 13.07
N LEU A 174 4.09 13.20 13.16
CA LEU A 174 3.21 12.06 12.93
C LEU A 174 2.19 11.91 14.05
N PHE A 175 2.63 12.06 15.32
CA PHE A 175 1.73 12.05 16.46
C PHE A 175 0.77 13.26 16.48
N GLN A 176 1.21 14.43 16.03
CA GLN A 176 0.37 15.61 15.90
C GLN A 176 -0.76 15.38 14.88
N ARG A 177 -0.44 14.80 13.71
CA ARG A 177 -1.43 14.43 12.69
C ARG A 177 -2.40 13.37 13.18
N LEU A 178 -1.87 12.31 13.80
CA LEU A 178 -2.69 11.24 14.39
C LEU A 178 -3.63 11.79 15.46
N GLY A 179 -3.10 12.60 16.39
CA GLY A 179 -3.89 13.23 17.45
C GLY A 179 -4.98 14.13 16.90
N TYR A 180 -4.65 14.95 15.89
CA TYR A 180 -5.65 15.79 15.21
C TYR A 180 -6.76 14.94 14.57
N LEU A 181 -6.42 13.90 13.80
CA LEU A 181 -7.42 13.03 13.17
C LEU A 181 -8.30 12.33 14.22
N LEU A 182 -7.71 11.83 15.31
CA LEU A 182 -8.47 11.22 16.41
C LEU A 182 -9.42 12.22 17.08
N SER A 183 -9.00 13.50 17.23
CA SER A 183 -9.82 14.54 17.86
C SER A 183 -11.05 14.93 17.02
N LEU A 184 -11.07 14.60 15.73
CA LEU A 184 -12.22 14.83 14.84
C LEU A 184 -13.27 13.72 14.92
N LEU A 185 -12.91 12.54 15.45
CA LEU A 185 -13.83 11.40 15.49
C LEU A 185 -14.98 11.64 16.47
N PRO A 186 -16.21 11.23 16.13
CA PRO A 186 -17.41 11.49 16.94
C PRO A 186 -17.39 10.75 18.28
N LYS A 187 -16.69 9.61 18.35
CA LYS A 187 -16.55 8.79 19.56
C LYS A 187 -15.19 8.08 19.57
N LEU A 188 -14.59 7.99 20.75
CA LEU A 188 -13.37 7.25 20.99
C LEU A 188 -13.61 6.13 22.01
N ASP A 189 -13.10 4.94 21.74
CA ASP A 189 -12.97 3.89 22.73
C ASP A 189 -11.80 4.15 23.70
N LYS A 190 -11.62 3.27 24.69
CA LYS A 190 -10.57 3.40 25.72
C LYS A 190 -9.16 3.45 25.13
N GLU A 191 -8.88 2.62 24.12
CA GLU A 191 -7.55 2.56 23.50
C GLU A 191 -7.25 3.82 22.66
N LYS A 192 -8.22 4.28 21.87
CA LYS A 192 -8.09 5.54 21.11
C LYS A 192 -7.98 6.76 22.02
N SER A 193 -8.68 6.76 23.16
CA SER A 193 -8.57 7.83 24.18
C SER A 193 -7.17 7.88 24.82
N LYS A 194 -6.56 6.72 25.13
CA LYS A 194 -5.17 6.64 25.58
C LYS A 194 -4.21 7.16 24.53
N LEU A 195 -4.42 6.74 23.26
CA LEU A 195 -3.60 7.17 22.14
C LEU A 195 -3.69 8.68 21.91
N LEU A 196 -4.89 9.27 21.99
CA LEU A 196 -5.11 10.72 21.92
C LEU A 196 -4.33 11.46 23.00
N SER A 197 -4.43 10.99 24.25
CA SER A 197 -3.70 11.58 25.41
C SER A 197 -2.18 11.49 25.21
N PHE A 198 -1.67 10.38 24.70
CA PHE A 198 -0.26 10.21 24.38
C PHE A 198 0.19 11.19 23.28
N CYS A 199 -0.61 11.34 22.20
CA CYS A 199 -0.33 12.26 21.11
C CYS A 199 -0.22 13.72 21.60
N ARG A 200 -1.07 14.16 22.55
CA ARG A 200 -0.99 15.49 23.16
C ARG A 200 0.38 15.77 23.77
N GLY A 201 0.96 14.80 24.45
CA GLY A 201 2.31 14.91 25.04
C GLY A 201 3.45 15.00 24.00
N LYS A 202 3.16 14.72 22.72
CA LYS A 202 4.16 14.75 21.64
C LYS A 202 4.09 16.01 20.77
N VAL A 203 3.17 16.94 21.05
CA VAL A 203 3.03 18.20 20.28
C VAL A 203 4.23 19.12 20.52
N LYS A 204 5.04 19.35 19.49
CA LYS A 204 6.27 20.18 19.59
C LYS A 204 6.24 21.35 18.63
N THR A 205 6.49 21.12 17.36
CA THR A 205 6.64 22.12 16.29
C THR A 205 5.43 22.11 15.37
N THR A 206 5.26 23.15 14.55
CA THR A 206 4.18 23.18 13.56
C THR A 206 4.38 22.10 12.49
N ALA A 207 3.33 21.34 12.22
CA ALA A 207 3.27 20.31 11.19
C ALA A 207 2.16 20.62 10.18
N TYR A 208 2.33 20.22 8.91
CA TYR A 208 1.25 20.24 7.93
C TYR A 208 0.52 18.91 7.93
N LEU A 209 -0.80 18.95 7.75
CA LEU A 209 -1.60 17.73 7.65
C LEU A 209 -1.27 16.99 6.34
N SER A 210 -1.22 17.70 5.22
CA SER A 210 -0.85 17.13 3.91
C SER A 210 -0.03 18.14 3.11
N GLY A 211 1.20 17.75 2.71
CA GLY A 211 2.07 18.63 1.93
C GLY A 211 2.34 19.99 2.59
N ARG A 212 2.98 20.89 1.87
CA ARG A 212 3.21 22.28 2.32
C ARG A 212 2.31 23.22 1.50
N SER A 213 1.13 23.53 2.01
CA SER A 213 0.19 24.47 1.40
C SER A 213 -0.54 25.26 2.47
N THR A 214 -1.23 26.33 2.08
CA THR A 214 -2.06 27.13 2.99
C THR A 214 -3.19 26.29 3.59
N GLY A 215 -3.54 26.58 4.83
CA GLY A 215 -4.61 25.86 5.55
C GLY A 215 -4.95 26.52 6.88
N THR A 216 -5.90 25.97 7.60
CA THR A 216 -6.30 26.46 8.91
C THR A 216 -5.34 25.96 9.99
N TYR A 217 -4.77 26.84 10.77
CA TYR A 217 -3.93 26.46 11.92
C TYR A 217 -4.79 25.96 13.07
N ILE A 218 -4.47 24.77 13.59
CA ILE A 218 -5.14 24.11 14.72
C ILE A 218 -4.19 24.18 15.93
N PRO A 219 -4.42 25.13 16.86
CA PRO A 219 -3.46 25.42 17.94
C PRO A 219 -3.19 24.23 18.86
N GLU A 220 -4.22 23.46 19.23
CA GLU A 220 -4.10 22.30 20.12
C GLU A 220 -3.08 21.27 19.63
N TRP A 221 -3.03 21.05 18.32
CA TRP A 221 -2.18 20.06 17.68
C TRP A 221 -0.96 20.68 16.98
N LYS A 222 -0.88 22.01 16.90
CA LYS A 222 0.08 22.74 16.07
C LYS A 222 0.11 22.18 14.63
N VAL A 223 -1.05 21.87 14.08
CA VAL A 223 -1.21 21.34 12.72
C VAL A 223 -1.83 22.40 11.84
N ILE A 224 -1.28 22.56 10.63
CA ILE A 224 -1.95 23.29 9.56
C ILE A 224 -2.82 22.30 8.79
N ASP A 225 -4.13 22.40 8.99
CA ASP A 225 -5.13 21.62 8.25
C ASP A 225 -5.37 22.27 6.89
N ASN A 226 -4.73 21.72 5.89
CA ASN A 226 -4.85 22.09 4.48
C ASN A 226 -5.71 21.09 3.67
N VAL A 227 -6.47 20.24 4.35
CA VAL A 227 -7.44 19.29 3.78
C VAL A 227 -8.87 19.75 4.09
N GLY A 228 -9.10 20.14 5.32
CA GLY A 228 -10.38 20.61 5.85
C GLY A 228 -11.20 19.51 6.52
N LYS A 229 -11.72 19.83 7.72
CA LYS A 229 -12.52 18.92 8.53
C LYS A 229 -13.68 18.29 7.77
N LYS A 230 -14.39 19.06 6.92
CA LYS A 230 -15.52 18.56 6.12
C LYS A 230 -15.09 17.45 5.17
N VAL A 231 -13.93 17.58 4.53
CA VAL A 231 -13.38 16.55 3.64
C VAL A 231 -12.97 15.32 4.46
N ILE A 232 -12.24 15.50 5.56
CA ILE A 232 -11.79 14.39 6.42
C ILE A 232 -12.96 13.57 6.94
N MET A 233 -14.05 14.23 7.31
CA MET A 233 -15.24 13.60 7.92
C MET A 233 -16.35 13.28 6.91
N SER A 234 -16.12 13.41 5.60
CA SER A 234 -17.14 13.16 4.57
C SER A 234 -17.69 11.73 4.59
N TRP A 235 -16.93 10.76 5.04
CA TRP A 235 -17.34 9.36 5.22
C TRP A 235 -18.42 9.19 6.31
N TRP A 236 -18.54 10.12 7.27
CA TRP A 236 -19.51 10.08 8.36
C TRP A 236 -20.88 10.65 7.98
N LEU A 237 -20.90 11.48 6.94
CA LEU A 237 -22.09 12.21 6.49
C LEU A 237 -22.88 11.46 5.41
N GLN A 238 -22.44 10.26 5.04
CA GLN A 238 -23.13 9.33 4.15
C GLN A 238 -23.90 8.31 4.98
#